data_e8cad6e8e5fb00af1c6e090f023be647
#
_entry.id   e8cad6e8e5fb00af1c6e090f023be647
#
_cell.length_a   1.000
_cell.length_b   1.000
_cell.length_c   1.000
_cell.angle_alpha   90.00
_cell.angle_beta   90.00
_cell.angle_gamma   90.00
#
_symmetry.space_group_name_H-M   'P 1'
#
loop_
_entity.id
_entity.type
_entity.pdbx_description
1 polymer ?
#
loop_
_entity_poly.entity_id
_entity_poly.type
_entity_poly.pdbx_seq_one_letter_code
_entity_poly.pdbx_strand_id
1 'polypeptide(L)'
;MFISTFEKKLDKKGRVSVPASYRININNEGDSSIVCYPSFTLPAIEFCPKKRLDKIIEAIDTLNPFEEKRDIFSTSILANSYQLNFDSEGRVLLHEKLLKHASIINSVLIVGQGKTFQMWSPDKFKKFSLSAQKKANLKRAELKWKGEN
;
A
#
# COMPACT_ATOMS: atom_id res chain seq x y z
N MET A 1 -9.75 0.86 9.56
CA MET A 1 -8.29 0.66 9.70
C MET A 1 -7.87 -0.69 9.16
N PHE A 2 -6.66 -0.75 8.67
CA PHE A 2 -6.08 -1.97 8.12
C PHE A 2 -5.00 -2.48 9.08
N ILE A 3 -5.23 -3.64 9.65
CA ILE A 3 -4.29 -4.29 10.58
C ILE A 3 -4.12 -5.75 10.20
N SER A 4 -3.13 -6.39 10.79
CA SER A 4 -2.79 -7.81 10.59
C SER A 4 -2.10 -8.09 9.26
N THR A 5 -1.61 -9.29 9.13
CA THR A 5 -0.96 -9.79 7.93
C THR A 5 -1.72 -11.03 7.47
N PHE A 6 -2.03 -11.07 6.17
CA PHE A 6 -2.76 -12.18 5.55
C PHE A 6 -1.94 -12.73 4.40
N GLU A 7 -1.83 -14.05 4.31
CA GLU A 7 -1.23 -14.69 3.15
C GLU A 7 -2.33 -15.12 2.18
N LYS A 8 -2.18 -14.74 0.92
CA LYS A 8 -3.12 -15.08 -0.15
C LYS A 8 -2.35 -15.60 -1.36
N LYS A 9 -3.01 -16.42 -2.16
CA LYS A 9 -2.45 -16.89 -3.41
C LYS A 9 -2.84 -15.98 -4.57
N LEU A 10 -1.89 -15.72 -5.45
CA LEU A 10 -2.12 -15.07 -6.71
C LEU A 10 -2.61 -16.13 -7.71
N ASP A 11 -3.72 -15.88 -8.40
CA ASP A 11 -4.17 -16.81 -9.43
C ASP A 11 -3.40 -16.62 -10.75
N LYS A 12 -3.65 -17.48 -11.73
CA LYS A 12 -2.93 -17.45 -13.02
C LYS A 12 -3.16 -16.16 -13.80
N LYS A 13 -4.25 -15.45 -13.54
CA LYS A 13 -4.57 -14.19 -14.20
C LYS A 13 -4.03 -12.96 -13.47
N GLY A 14 -3.38 -13.15 -12.33
CA GLY A 14 -2.86 -12.04 -11.51
C GLY A 14 -3.88 -11.48 -10.53
N ARG A 15 -4.94 -12.22 -10.21
CA ARG A 15 -5.94 -11.78 -9.24
C ARG A 15 -5.61 -12.28 -7.84
N VAL A 16 -5.92 -11.45 -6.85
CA VAL A 16 -5.73 -11.76 -5.43
C VAL A 16 -6.93 -11.31 -4.63
N SER A 17 -7.37 -12.13 -3.68
CA SER A 17 -8.46 -11.78 -2.76
C SER A 17 -7.97 -10.79 -1.71
N VAL A 18 -8.72 -9.71 -1.55
CA VAL A 18 -8.50 -8.74 -0.46
C VAL A 18 -9.31 -9.22 0.75
N PRO A 19 -8.73 -9.22 1.96
CA PRO A 19 -9.45 -9.67 3.15
C PRO A 19 -10.79 -8.97 3.33
N ALA A 20 -11.80 -9.72 3.78
CA ALA A 20 -13.15 -9.20 3.95
C ALA A 20 -13.19 -7.99 4.89
N SER A 21 -12.42 -8.00 5.97
CA SER A 21 -12.31 -6.87 6.89
C SER A 21 -11.79 -5.61 6.22
N TYR A 22 -10.88 -5.74 5.26
CA TYR A 22 -10.36 -4.61 4.49
C TYR A 22 -11.42 -4.08 3.51
N ARG A 23 -12.14 -4.98 2.86
CA ARG A 23 -13.22 -4.59 1.93
C ARG A 23 -14.35 -3.85 2.65
N ILE A 24 -14.68 -4.26 3.86
CA ILE A 24 -15.67 -3.57 4.70
C ILE A 24 -15.21 -2.15 5.00
N ASN A 25 -13.95 -1.96 5.39
CA ASN A 25 -13.40 -0.63 5.63
C ASN A 25 -13.50 0.27 4.39
N ILE A 26 -13.16 -0.28 3.23
CA ILE A 26 -13.21 0.46 1.97
C ILE A 26 -14.66 0.85 1.63
N ASN A 27 -15.60 -0.08 1.77
CA ASN A 27 -17.01 0.16 1.50
C ASN A 27 -17.63 1.18 2.48
N ASN A 28 -17.24 1.14 3.75
CA ASN A 28 -17.71 2.07 4.76
C ASN A 28 -17.29 3.51 4.48
N GLU A 29 -16.21 3.69 3.73
CA GLU A 29 -15.77 5.02 3.28
C GLU A 29 -16.48 5.46 1.99
N GLY A 30 -17.42 4.65 1.49
CA GLY A 30 -18.18 4.95 0.28
C GLY A 30 -17.50 4.57 -1.04
N ASP A 31 -16.39 3.84 -0.96
CA ASP A 31 -15.62 3.43 -2.14
C ASP A 31 -15.93 1.99 -2.54
N SER A 32 -15.95 1.73 -3.85
CA SER A 32 -16.04 0.40 -4.45
C SER A 32 -14.73 -0.01 -5.12
N SER A 33 -13.70 0.80 -4.97
CA SER A 33 -12.39 0.61 -5.58
C SER A 33 -11.28 0.95 -4.58
N ILE A 34 -10.08 0.53 -4.90
CA ILE A 34 -8.89 0.82 -4.10
C ILE A 34 -7.81 1.37 -5.03
N VAL A 35 -7.00 2.28 -4.53
CA VAL A 35 -5.88 2.83 -5.29
C VAL A 35 -4.59 2.15 -4.85
N CYS A 36 -3.72 1.85 -5.79
CA CYS A 36 -2.41 1.30 -5.49
C CYS A 36 -1.32 1.89 -6.37
N TYR A 37 -0.11 1.85 -5.88
CA TYR A 37 1.08 2.29 -6.60
C TYR A 37 2.32 1.56 -6.06
N PRO A 38 3.38 1.42 -6.87
CA PRO A 38 4.61 0.84 -6.37
C PRO A 38 5.26 1.76 -5.33
N SER A 39 5.64 1.21 -4.17
CA SER A 39 6.38 1.99 -3.19
C SER A 39 7.71 2.44 -3.81
N PHE A 40 8.09 3.70 -3.60
CA PHE A 40 9.38 4.19 -4.09
C PHE A 40 10.52 3.92 -3.10
N THR A 41 10.22 3.44 -1.90
CA THR A 41 11.22 3.12 -0.88
C THR A 41 11.34 1.63 -0.58
N LEU A 42 10.31 0.85 -0.90
CA LEU A 42 10.21 -0.57 -0.52
C LEU A 42 9.85 -1.43 -1.74
N PRO A 43 10.27 -2.70 -1.77
CA PRO A 43 9.84 -3.63 -2.82
C PRO A 43 8.43 -4.15 -2.54
N ALA A 44 7.47 -3.25 -2.46
CA ALA A 44 6.09 -3.50 -2.10
C ALA A 44 5.15 -2.65 -2.93
N ILE A 45 3.88 -3.04 -2.92
CA ILE A 45 2.80 -2.26 -3.53
C ILE A 45 2.03 -1.58 -2.40
N GLU A 46 1.90 -0.26 -2.47
CA GLU A 46 1.10 0.51 -1.53
C GLU A 46 -0.35 0.52 -1.97
N PHE A 47 -1.27 0.31 -1.02
CA PHE A 47 -2.71 0.38 -1.25
C PHE A 47 -3.33 1.40 -0.31
N CYS A 48 -4.19 2.22 -0.83
CA CYS A 48 -4.91 3.21 -0.01
C CYS A 48 -6.31 3.46 -0.54
N PRO A 49 -7.25 3.85 0.34
CA PRO A 49 -8.53 4.37 -0.11
C PRO A 49 -8.34 5.64 -0.94
N LYS A 50 -9.31 5.93 -1.81
CA LYS A 50 -9.27 7.12 -2.66
C LYS A 50 -9.08 8.41 -1.86
N LYS A 51 -9.71 8.48 -0.72
CA LYS A 51 -9.61 9.61 0.23
C LYS A 51 -8.16 9.91 0.65
N ARG A 52 -7.35 8.84 0.80
CA ARG A 52 -5.94 8.98 1.16
C ARG A 52 -5.13 9.50 -0.01
N LEU A 53 -5.46 9.05 -1.23
CA LEU A 53 -4.82 9.56 -2.45
C LEU A 53 -5.10 11.05 -2.62
N ASP A 54 -6.32 11.50 -2.35
CA ASP A 54 -6.69 12.92 -2.41
C ASP A 54 -5.78 13.76 -1.50
N LYS A 55 -5.47 13.26 -0.31
CA LYS A 55 -4.52 13.94 0.60
C LYS A 55 -3.10 14.01 0.04
N ILE A 56 -2.66 12.96 -0.64
CA ILE A 56 -1.35 12.95 -1.30
C ILE A 56 -1.33 13.98 -2.43
N ILE A 57 -2.40 14.05 -3.21
CA ILE A 57 -2.55 15.05 -4.28
C ILE A 57 -2.49 16.46 -3.70
N GLU A 58 -3.21 16.73 -2.63
CA GLU A 58 -3.18 18.03 -1.94
C GLU A 58 -1.78 18.38 -1.47
N ALA A 59 -1.06 17.42 -0.88
CA ALA A 59 0.30 17.62 -0.41
C ALA A 59 1.26 17.97 -1.56
N ILE A 60 1.11 17.29 -2.70
CA ILE A 60 1.91 17.57 -3.89
C ILE A 60 1.58 18.96 -4.45
N ASP A 61 0.31 19.35 -4.44
CA ASP A 61 -0.14 20.67 -4.91
C ASP A 61 0.36 21.83 -4.06
N THR A 62 0.79 21.59 -2.82
CA THR A 62 1.40 22.63 -1.99
C THR A 62 2.85 22.94 -2.40
N LEU A 63 3.47 22.09 -3.20
CA LEU A 63 4.83 22.28 -3.67
C LEU A 63 4.85 23.33 -4.79
N ASN A 64 5.97 24.07 -4.87
CA ASN A 64 6.16 25.05 -5.93
C ASN A 64 6.10 24.37 -7.30
N PRO A 65 5.16 24.79 -8.22
CA PRO A 65 4.98 24.14 -9.51
C PRO A 65 6.21 24.28 -10.44
N PHE A 66 7.12 25.17 -10.13
CA PHE A 66 8.35 25.37 -10.92
C PHE A 66 9.56 24.62 -10.35
N GLU A 67 9.38 23.88 -9.26
CA GLU A 67 10.44 23.06 -8.68
C GLU A 67 10.34 21.60 -9.16
N GLU A 68 11.49 20.99 -9.39
CA GLU A 68 11.63 19.60 -9.80
C GLU A 68 10.95 18.63 -8.81
N LYS A 69 10.96 18.98 -7.53
CA LYS A 69 10.38 18.18 -6.45
C LYS A 69 8.92 17.78 -6.71
N ARG A 70 8.12 18.71 -7.24
CA ARG A 70 6.73 18.44 -7.57
C ARG A 70 6.61 17.38 -8.66
N ASP A 71 7.39 17.49 -9.72
CA ASP A 71 7.37 16.55 -10.84
C ASP A 71 7.86 15.17 -10.42
N ILE A 72 8.86 15.09 -9.54
CA ILE A 72 9.37 13.84 -9.00
C ILE A 72 8.26 13.08 -8.24
N PHE A 73 7.59 13.74 -7.30
CA PHE A 73 6.54 13.11 -6.52
C PHE A 73 5.29 12.79 -7.34
N SER A 74 4.87 13.71 -8.19
CA SER A 74 3.72 13.51 -9.08
C SER A 74 3.95 12.31 -10.00
N THR A 75 5.13 12.19 -10.57
CA THR A 75 5.46 11.07 -11.46
C THR A 75 5.62 9.76 -10.70
N SER A 76 6.34 9.76 -9.58
CA SER A 76 6.61 8.54 -8.81
C SER A 76 5.35 7.94 -8.18
N ILE A 77 4.40 8.77 -7.80
CA ILE A 77 3.17 8.31 -7.13
C ILE A 77 1.99 8.32 -8.09
N LEU A 78 1.62 9.48 -8.60
CA LEU A 78 0.36 9.65 -9.34
C LEU A 78 0.41 8.99 -10.71
N ALA A 79 1.47 9.17 -11.47
CA ALA A 79 1.61 8.56 -12.79
C ALA A 79 1.70 7.04 -12.75
N ASN A 80 2.15 6.47 -11.63
CA ASN A 80 2.28 5.03 -11.43
C ASN A 80 1.12 4.43 -10.63
N SER A 81 0.10 5.22 -10.31
CA SER A 81 -1.06 4.72 -9.56
C SER A 81 -2.07 4.05 -10.46
N TYR A 82 -2.74 3.05 -9.89
CA TYR A 82 -3.82 2.30 -10.52
C TYR A 82 -5.04 2.34 -9.61
N GLN A 83 -6.20 2.56 -10.20
CA GLN A 83 -7.47 2.38 -9.51
C GLN A 83 -8.00 1.01 -9.85
N LEU A 84 -8.12 0.14 -8.86
CA LEU A 84 -8.53 -1.25 -9.02
C LEU A 84 -9.96 -1.44 -8.51
N ASN A 85 -10.79 -2.07 -9.31
CA ASN A 85 -12.15 -2.44 -8.93
C ASN A 85 -12.15 -3.87 -8.37
N PHE A 86 -13.02 -4.12 -7.41
CA PHE A 86 -13.25 -5.46 -6.89
C PHE A 86 -14.17 -6.24 -7.83
N ASP A 87 -13.84 -7.50 -8.09
CA ASP A 87 -14.78 -8.40 -8.76
C ASP A 87 -15.85 -8.91 -7.77
N SER A 88 -16.77 -9.74 -8.25
CA SER A 88 -17.85 -10.29 -7.43
C SER A 88 -17.38 -11.14 -6.26
N GLU A 89 -16.15 -11.63 -6.30
CA GLU A 89 -15.54 -12.45 -5.25
C GLU A 89 -14.58 -11.68 -4.36
N GLY A 90 -14.52 -10.36 -4.50
CA GLY A 90 -13.66 -9.51 -3.68
C GLY A 90 -12.19 -9.56 -4.06
N ARG A 91 -11.88 -9.91 -5.31
CA ARG A 91 -10.53 -9.96 -5.82
C ARG A 91 -10.21 -8.70 -6.61
N VAL A 92 -8.93 -8.36 -6.67
CA VAL A 92 -8.39 -7.30 -7.53
C VAL A 92 -7.37 -7.91 -8.49
N LEU A 93 -7.27 -7.32 -9.68
CA LEU A 93 -6.30 -7.73 -10.69
C LEU A 93 -5.05 -6.85 -10.54
N LEU A 94 -3.92 -7.47 -10.25
CA LEU A 94 -2.65 -6.77 -10.14
C LEU A 94 -1.96 -6.71 -11.49
N HIS A 95 -1.61 -5.50 -11.93
CA HIS A 95 -0.87 -5.31 -13.17
C HIS A 95 0.54 -5.89 -13.08
N GLU A 96 1.05 -6.35 -14.19
CA GLU A 96 2.37 -6.99 -14.27
C GLU A 96 3.49 -6.08 -13.74
N LYS A 97 3.43 -4.79 -13.98
CA LYS A 97 4.41 -3.83 -13.45
C LYS A 97 4.47 -3.83 -11.93
N LEU A 98 3.32 -3.95 -11.28
CA LEU A 98 3.24 -4.01 -9.81
C LEU A 98 3.84 -5.31 -9.29
N LEU A 99 3.50 -6.44 -9.93
CA LEU A 99 4.02 -7.74 -9.56
C LEU A 99 5.54 -7.81 -9.69
N LYS A 100 6.08 -7.27 -10.77
CA LYS A 100 7.52 -7.19 -11.00
C LYS A 100 8.21 -6.32 -9.96
N HIS A 101 7.65 -5.16 -9.67
CA HIS A 101 8.21 -4.25 -8.66
C HIS A 101 8.37 -4.93 -7.30
N ALA A 102 7.35 -5.68 -6.87
CA ALA A 102 7.34 -6.36 -5.58
C ALA A 102 7.90 -7.78 -5.63
N SER A 103 8.29 -8.28 -6.81
CA SER A 103 8.76 -9.66 -7.01
C SER A 103 7.74 -10.70 -6.53
N ILE A 104 6.47 -10.43 -6.77
CA ILE A 104 5.37 -11.33 -6.41
C ILE A 104 5.17 -12.32 -7.56
N ILE A 105 5.16 -13.63 -7.24
CA ILE A 105 5.01 -14.71 -8.23
C ILE A 105 3.74 -15.53 -7.94
N ASN A 106 3.70 -16.23 -6.83
CA ASN A 106 2.61 -17.18 -6.48
C ASN A 106 1.83 -16.77 -5.25
N SER A 107 2.51 -16.23 -4.25
CA SER A 107 1.92 -15.87 -2.97
C SER A 107 2.16 -14.42 -2.66
N VAL A 108 1.22 -13.83 -1.95
CA VAL A 108 1.22 -12.42 -1.57
C VAL A 108 0.97 -12.31 -0.09
N LEU A 109 1.77 -11.53 0.62
CA LEU A 109 1.42 -11.09 1.97
C LEU A 109 0.74 -9.72 1.90
N ILE A 110 -0.41 -9.64 2.50
CA ILE A 110 -1.18 -8.40 2.62
C ILE A 110 -1.01 -7.89 4.03
N VAL A 111 -0.37 -6.73 4.17
CA VAL A 111 0.14 -6.22 5.43
C VAL A 111 -0.54 -4.90 5.78
N GLY A 112 -1.28 -4.88 6.88
CA GLY A 112 -1.95 -3.68 7.36
C GLY A 112 -0.97 -2.63 7.89
N GLN A 113 -1.23 -1.37 7.56
CA GLN A 113 -0.40 -0.23 7.97
C GLN A 113 -1.25 0.89 8.60
N GLY A 114 -2.41 0.57 9.14
CA GLY A 114 -3.32 1.53 9.76
C GLY A 114 -4.29 2.13 8.76
N LYS A 115 -3.97 3.25 8.16
CA LYS A 115 -4.82 3.91 7.15
C LYS A 115 -4.60 3.40 5.73
N THR A 116 -3.58 2.58 5.54
CA THR A 116 -3.18 1.98 4.27
C THR A 116 -2.85 0.51 4.49
N PHE A 117 -2.58 -0.22 3.41
CA PHE A 117 -2.00 -1.55 3.51
C PHE A 117 -1.04 -1.78 2.34
N GLN A 118 -0.25 -2.83 2.43
CA GLN A 118 0.78 -3.15 1.45
C GLN A 118 0.63 -4.59 0.99
N MET A 119 1.09 -4.86 -0.22
CA MET A 119 1.26 -6.23 -0.70
C MET A 119 2.74 -6.49 -0.97
N TRP A 120 3.21 -7.63 -0.48
CA TRP A 120 4.61 -8.02 -0.50
C TRP A 120 4.78 -9.44 -1.02
N SER A 121 5.96 -9.71 -1.60
CA SER A 121 6.46 -11.07 -1.68
C SER A 121 6.72 -11.60 -0.26
N PRO A 122 6.33 -12.84 0.06
CA PRO A 122 6.58 -13.40 1.40
C PRO A 122 8.04 -13.36 1.83
N ASP A 123 8.97 -13.72 0.92
CA ASP A 123 10.40 -13.74 1.23
C ASP A 123 10.94 -12.35 1.55
N LYS A 124 10.56 -11.36 0.76
CA LYS A 124 11.02 -9.98 0.95
C LYS A 124 10.43 -9.36 2.21
N PHE A 125 9.18 -9.66 2.51
CA PHE A 125 8.55 -9.17 3.73
C PHE A 125 9.20 -9.77 4.98
N LYS A 126 9.54 -11.06 4.95
CA LYS A 126 10.22 -11.72 6.07
C LYS A 126 11.52 -10.99 6.42
N LYS A 127 12.34 -10.68 5.42
CA LYS A 127 13.59 -9.94 5.61
C LYS A 127 13.35 -8.53 6.17
N PHE A 128 12.40 -7.83 5.58
CA PHE A 128 12.05 -6.48 6.01
C PHE A 128 11.51 -6.48 7.44
N SER A 129 10.62 -7.41 7.78
CA SER A 129 10.02 -7.53 9.11
C SER A 129 11.07 -7.76 10.20
N LEU A 130 12.05 -8.63 9.95
CA LEU A 130 13.14 -8.86 10.89
C LEU A 130 13.99 -7.60 11.11
N SER A 131 14.31 -6.90 10.04
CA SER A 131 15.05 -5.63 10.10
C SER A 131 14.25 -4.56 10.82
N ALA A 132 12.95 -4.46 10.51
CA ALA A 132 12.06 -3.49 11.14
C ALA A 132 11.94 -3.71 12.65
N GLN A 133 11.85 -4.96 13.09
CA GLN A 133 11.77 -5.30 14.50
C GLN A 133 13.03 -4.85 15.26
N LYS A 134 14.21 -5.10 14.70
CA LYS A 134 15.49 -4.67 15.29
C LYS A 134 15.57 -3.15 15.40
N LYS A 135 15.20 -2.45 14.33
CA LYS A 135 15.21 -0.99 14.28
C LYS A 135 14.18 -0.39 15.23
N ALA A 136 13.01 -1.00 15.35
CA ALA A 136 11.96 -0.55 16.27
C ALA A 136 12.45 -0.62 17.74
N ASN A 137 13.14 -1.70 18.11
CA ASN A 137 13.70 -1.83 19.46
C ASN A 137 14.72 -0.74 19.77
N LEU A 138 15.52 -0.33 18.79
CA LEU A 138 16.50 0.74 18.96
C LEU A 138 15.86 2.13 19.03
N LYS A 139 14.74 2.32 18.32
CA LYS A 139 14.08 3.62 18.16
C LYS A 139 12.78 3.78 18.95
N ARG A 140 12.48 2.85 19.84
CA ARG A 140 11.20 2.83 20.57
C ARG A 140 10.88 4.13 21.32
N ALA A 141 11.91 4.85 21.78
CA ALA A 141 11.75 6.12 22.49
C ALA A 141 11.26 7.26 21.58
N GLU A 142 11.36 7.10 20.25
CA GLU A 142 10.91 8.11 19.29
C GLU A 142 9.40 8.05 19.05
N LEU A 143 8.76 6.92 19.41
CA LEU A 143 7.32 6.77 19.26
C LEU A 143 6.61 7.44 20.43
N LYS A 144 5.89 8.50 20.15
CA LYS A 144 5.15 9.29 21.14
C LYS A 144 3.66 9.17 20.93
N TRP A 145 2.93 9.07 22.03
CA TRP A 145 1.48 9.05 21.98
C TRP A 145 0.94 10.47 21.77
N LYS A 146 -0.09 10.58 20.96
CA LYS A 146 -0.75 11.87 20.73
C LYS A 146 -1.33 12.39 22.05
N GLY A 147 -0.98 13.63 22.42
CA GLY A 147 -1.43 14.26 23.67
C GLY A 147 -0.53 14.00 24.87
N GLU A 148 0.55 13.23 24.73
CA GLU A 148 1.58 13.07 25.74
C GLU A 148 2.70 14.09 25.57
N ASN A 149 3.16 14.62 26.67
CA ASN A 149 4.27 15.58 26.70
C ASN A 149 5.61 14.87 26.90
#